data_eb118fa8eabe40b522813753df0cccea
#
_entry.id   eb118fa8eabe40b522813753df0cccea
#
_cell.length_a   1.000
_cell.length_b   1.000
_cell.length_c   1.000
_cell.angle_alpha   90.00
_cell.angle_beta   90.00
_cell.angle_gamma   90.00
#
_symmetry.space_group_name_H-M   'P 1'
#
loop_
_entity.id
_entity.type
_entity.pdbx_description
1 polymer ?
#
loop_
_entity_poly.entity_id
_entity_poly.type
_entity_poly.pdbx_seq_one_letter_code
_entity_poly.pdbx_strand_id
1 'polypeptide(L)'
;MLRAIRAEPRRPAGLTAAVDATRTTVQRILSGFRERDWVVKRDAAYHVTPTGKRVHDAYEALLDEVEVADRHGRFAADLERVGADFPPSAVDAGELTVAPDRNPLAVVDRLTELLREGSGSEIRAVSPIVIQQFNDAAAEVLDAGAEVELVIDRQVVEESITEFGPATDRALHDERATVHVSPEPIEYGLFRHDDTACVTAYDRRNNPRCVLESTDQAVIEWVDDRFESFVDEAQCLSAVVENA
;
A
#
# COMPACT_ATOMS: atom_id res chain seq x y z
N MET A 1 -22.81 5.66 19.84
CA MET A 1 -24.00 6.40 20.33
C MET A 1 -24.03 7.87 19.89
N LEU A 2 -23.00 8.65 20.10
CA LEU A 2 -22.96 10.06 19.65
C LEU A 2 -23.12 10.16 18.13
N ARG A 3 -22.48 9.28 17.36
CA ARG A 3 -22.66 9.13 15.90
C ARG A 3 -24.13 8.91 15.51
N ALA A 4 -24.86 8.04 16.23
CA ALA A 4 -26.26 7.78 15.94
C ALA A 4 -27.17 8.98 16.21
N ILE A 5 -26.88 9.80 17.25
CA ILE A 5 -27.59 11.03 17.55
C ILE A 5 -27.23 12.16 16.57
N ARG A 6 -25.99 12.16 16.06
CA ARG A 6 -25.52 13.12 15.06
C ARG A 6 -26.23 12.91 13.70
N ALA A 7 -26.42 11.67 13.30
CA ALA A 7 -27.11 11.34 12.05
C ALA A 7 -28.56 11.82 12.06
N GLU A 8 -29.26 11.58 13.18
CA GLU A 8 -30.64 12.09 13.40
C GLU A 8 -30.96 12.14 14.89
N PRO A 9 -31.83 13.08 15.34
CA PRO A 9 -32.31 13.10 16.69
C PRO A 9 -33.06 11.82 17.06
N ARG A 10 -32.73 11.20 18.19
CA ARG A 10 -33.28 9.90 18.58
C ARG A 10 -33.84 9.89 20.01
N ARG A 11 -34.90 9.13 20.19
CA ARG A 11 -35.42 8.78 21.52
C ARG A 11 -34.59 7.64 22.12
N PRO A 12 -34.56 7.48 23.46
CA PRO A 12 -33.77 6.41 24.12
C PRO A 12 -34.04 4.98 23.56
N ALA A 13 -35.31 4.68 23.26
CA ALA A 13 -35.66 3.38 22.70
C ALA A 13 -35.03 3.11 21.31
N GLY A 14 -34.99 4.14 20.44
CA GLY A 14 -34.33 4.04 19.14
C GLY A 14 -32.81 3.93 19.25
N LEU A 15 -32.20 4.52 20.29
CA LEU A 15 -30.76 4.40 20.56
C LEU A 15 -30.39 3.00 21.04
N THR A 16 -31.21 2.35 21.87
CA THR A 16 -30.99 0.98 22.32
C THR A 16 -30.87 0.02 21.14
N ALA A 17 -31.75 0.15 20.14
CA ALA A 17 -31.70 -0.66 18.96
C ALA A 17 -30.51 -0.33 18.02
N ALA A 18 -30.13 0.95 17.95
CA ALA A 18 -29.08 1.42 17.03
C ALA A 18 -27.65 1.11 17.48
N VAL A 19 -27.42 0.85 18.79
CA VAL A 19 -26.07 0.65 19.35
C VAL A 19 -25.90 -0.68 20.07
N ASP A 20 -26.84 -1.59 19.92
CA ASP A 20 -26.86 -2.92 20.57
C ASP A 20 -26.46 -2.87 22.06
N ALA A 21 -27.12 -1.99 22.82
CA ALA A 21 -26.82 -1.78 24.22
C ALA A 21 -28.09 -1.82 25.07
N THR A 22 -27.96 -2.23 26.32
CA THR A 22 -29.09 -2.27 27.24
C THR A 22 -29.62 -0.86 27.52
N ARG A 23 -30.91 -0.77 27.86
CA ARG A 23 -31.55 0.51 28.23
C ARG A 23 -30.79 1.24 29.34
N THR A 24 -30.30 0.50 30.35
CA THR A 24 -29.54 1.07 31.47
C THR A 24 -28.21 1.67 30.99
N THR A 25 -27.49 0.97 30.10
CA THR A 25 -26.25 1.47 29.50
C THR A 25 -26.49 2.73 28.67
N VAL A 26 -27.53 2.72 27.83
CA VAL A 26 -27.92 3.88 27.03
C VAL A 26 -28.24 5.07 27.92
N GLN A 27 -29.02 4.90 29.00
CA GLN A 27 -29.36 5.99 29.91
C GLN A 27 -28.11 6.56 30.61
N ARG A 28 -27.20 5.72 31.09
CA ARG A 28 -25.95 6.14 31.71
C ARG A 28 -25.08 6.98 30.77
N ILE A 29 -24.93 6.53 29.52
CA ILE A 29 -24.13 7.24 28.51
C ILE A 29 -24.82 8.60 28.18
N LEU A 30 -26.13 8.63 28.01
CA LEU A 30 -26.87 9.86 27.73
C LEU A 30 -26.76 10.86 28.86
N SER A 31 -26.75 10.40 30.13
CA SER A 31 -26.51 11.28 31.29
C SER A 31 -25.13 11.90 31.20
N GLY A 32 -24.08 11.11 30.98
CA GLY A 32 -22.73 11.62 30.84
C GLY A 32 -22.53 12.55 29.64
N PHE A 33 -23.23 12.33 28.54
CA PHE A 33 -23.22 13.27 27.41
C PHE A 33 -23.93 14.59 27.72
N ARG A 34 -25.03 14.54 28.47
CA ARG A 34 -25.74 15.79 28.93
C ARG A 34 -24.91 16.57 29.91
N GLU A 35 -24.28 15.92 30.90
CA GLU A 35 -23.42 16.57 31.90
C GLU A 35 -22.24 17.31 31.25
N ARG A 36 -21.85 16.92 30.08
CA ARG A 36 -20.76 17.54 29.29
C ARG A 36 -21.26 18.46 28.17
N ASP A 37 -22.56 18.69 28.10
CA ASP A 37 -23.21 19.48 27.03
C ASP A 37 -22.95 18.96 25.60
N TRP A 38 -22.70 17.64 25.45
CA TRP A 38 -22.54 17.06 24.11
C TRP A 38 -23.89 16.80 23.44
N VAL A 39 -24.92 16.53 24.22
CA VAL A 39 -26.29 16.37 23.75
C VAL A 39 -27.29 17.16 24.62
N VAL A 40 -28.38 17.57 23.99
CA VAL A 40 -29.51 18.20 24.67
C VAL A 40 -30.77 17.39 24.40
N LYS A 41 -31.67 17.29 25.40
CA LYS A 41 -32.96 16.64 25.24
C LYS A 41 -34.04 17.70 24.88
N ARG A 42 -34.68 17.51 23.70
CA ARG A 42 -35.81 18.33 23.24
C ARG A 42 -36.89 17.38 22.70
N ASP A 43 -38.15 17.63 23.00
CA ASP A 43 -39.32 16.87 22.53
C ASP A 43 -39.16 15.35 22.68
N ALA A 44 -38.66 14.90 23.85
CA ALA A 44 -38.36 13.51 24.17
C ALA A 44 -37.24 12.86 23.35
N ALA A 45 -36.61 13.56 22.42
CA ALA A 45 -35.44 13.11 21.64
C ALA A 45 -34.16 13.79 22.13
N TYR A 46 -33.01 13.14 21.84
CA TYR A 46 -31.69 13.69 22.08
C TYR A 46 -31.15 14.28 20.79
N HIS A 47 -30.60 15.47 20.88
CA HIS A 47 -30.00 16.22 19.78
C HIS A 47 -28.54 16.48 20.13
N VAL A 48 -27.65 16.35 19.15
CA VAL A 48 -26.24 16.73 19.33
C VAL A 48 -26.09 18.24 19.38
N THR A 49 -25.28 18.74 20.31
CA THR A 49 -24.94 20.16 20.42
C THR A 49 -23.73 20.49 19.50
N PRO A 50 -23.41 21.77 19.27
CA PRO A 50 -22.17 22.18 18.61
C PRO A 50 -20.92 21.59 19.28
N THR A 51 -20.86 21.55 20.61
CA THR A 51 -19.79 20.92 21.38
C THR A 51 -19.73 19.43 21.11
N GLY A 52 -20.86 18.72 21.12
CA GLY A 52 -20.94 17.31 20.82
C GLY A 52 -20.51 16.96 19.38
N LYS A 53 -20.82 17.85 18.42
CA LYS A 53 -20.31 17.68 17.03
C LYS A 53 -18.79 17.74 16.99
N ARG A 54 -18.18 18.75 17.61
CA ARG A 54 -16.70 18.89 17.65
C ARG A 54 -16.02 17.70 18.32
N VAL A 55 -16.59 17.21 19.44
CA VAL A 55 -16.07 16.03 20.12
C VAL A 55 -16.17 14.79 19.24
N HIS A 56 -17.28 14.62 18.54
CA HIS A 56 -17.43 13.50 17.58
C HIS A 56 -16.41 13.59 16.45
N ASP A 57 -16.23 14.77 15.86
CA ASP A 57 -15.28 14.97 14.76
C ASP A 57 -13.84 14.68 15.22
N ALA A 58 -13.43 15.15 16.39
CA ALA A 58 -12.12 14.86 16.96
C ALA A 58 -11.93 13.37 17.28
N TYR A 59 -12.98 12.67 17.71
CA TYR A 59 -12.92 11.24 17.99
C TYR A 59 -12.80 10.42 16.70
N GLU A 60 -13.55 10.76 15.65
CA GLU A 60 -13.43 10.08 14.33
C GLU A 60 -12.02 10.30 13.76
N ALA A 61 -11.51 11.54 13.79
CA ALA A 61 -10.15 11.83 13.35
C ALA A 61 -9.09 11.03 14.12
N LEU A 62 -9.26 10.89 15.46
CA LEU A 62 -8.36 10.04 16.24
C LEU A 62 -8.42 8.56 15.83
N LEU A 63 -9.62 8.05 15.53
CA LEU A 63 -9.74 6.66 15.07
C LEU A 63 -9.08 6.46 13.71
N ASP A 64 -9.21 7.42 12.80
CA ASP A 64 -8.57 7.40 11.49
C ASP A 64 -7.03 7.39 11.64
N GLU A 65 -6.49 8.25 12.52
CA GLU A 65 -5.06 8.28 12.84
C GLU A 65 -4.53 6.97 13.45
N VAL A 66 -5.31 6.36 14.36
CA VAL A 66 -4.95 5.06 14.95
C VAL A 66 -4.94 3.97 13.86
N GLU A 67 -5.89 3.99 12.94
CA GLU A 67 -5.93 3.03 11.82
C GLU A 67 -4.75 3.22 10.87
N VAL A 68 -4.35 4.46 10.59
CA VAL A 68 -3.15 4.79 9.80
C VAL A 68 -1.91 4.26 10.51
N ALA A 69 -1.74 4.57 11.80
CA ALA A 69 -0.58 4.10 12.58
C ALA A 69 -0.49 2.55 12.63
N ASP A 70 -1.62 1.87 12.77
CA ASP A 70 -1.66 0.40 12.75
C ASP A 70 -1.25 -0.18 11.39
N ARG A 71 -1.65 0.45 10.28
CA ARG A 71 -1.27 0.03 8.92
C ARG A 71 0.22 0.23 8.68
N HIS A 72 0.75 1.41 9.01
CA HIS A 72 2.17 1.73 8.87
C HIS A 72 3.05 0.84 9.76
N GLY A 73 2.63 0.58 10.98
CA GLY A 73 3.33 -0.34 11.88
C GLY A 73 3.42 -1.77 11.33
N ARG A 74 2.37 -2.27 10.66
CA ARG A 74 2.39 -3.59 10.00
C ARG A 74 3.32 -3.61 8.79
N PHE A 75 3.30 -2.57 7.97
CA PHE A 75 4.21 -2.42 6.85
C PHE A 75 5.68 -2.44 7.31
N ALA A 76 6.02 -1.62 8.32
CA ALA A 76 7.36 -1.59 8.90
C ALA A 76 7.79 -2.98 9.43
N ALA A 77 6.90 -3.67 10.15
CA ALA A 77 7.17 -5.01 10.67
C ALA A 77 7.34 -6.07 9.56
N ASP A 78 6.61 -5.95 8.46
CA ASP A 78 6.77 -6.85 7.32
C ASP A 78 8.13 -6.65 6.64
N LEU A 79 8.62 -5.40 6.51
CA LEU A 79 9.95 -5.09 5.99
C LEU A 79 11.07 -5.50 6.94
N GLU A 80 10.92 -5.25 8.25
CA GLU A 80 11.90 -5.69 9.26
C GLU A 80 12.07 -7.21 9.26
N ARG A 81 10.98 -7.96 9.11
CA ARG A 81 10.98 -9.43 9.06
C ARG A 81 11.86 -10.00 7.94
N VAL A 82 11.97 -9.30 6.83
CA VAL A 82 12.78 -9.68 5.67
C VAL A 82 14.14 -8.97 5.62
N GLY A 83 14.48 -8.23 6.68
CA GLY A 83 15.78 -7.57 6.81
C GLY A 83 16.00 -6.40 5.84
N ALA A 84 14.91 -5.77 5.38
CA ALA A 84 14.99 -4.67 4.42
C ALA A 84 15.68 -3.42 4.97
N ASP A 85 15.83 -3.29 6.30
CA ASP A 85 16.45 -2.14 6.99
C ASP A 85 15.89 -0.78 6.54
N PHE A 86 14.56 -0.76 6.35
CA PHE A 86 13.84 0.45 5.94
C PHE A 86 13.78 1.45 7.10
N PRO A 87 14.09 2.76 6.87
CA PRO A 87 14.13 3.73 7.96
C PRO A 87 12.77 3.89 8.65
N PRO A 88 12.65 3.67 9.96
CA PRO A 88 11.37 3.81 10.67
C PRO A 88 10.73 5.19 10.51
N SER A 89 11.53 6.25 10.41
CA SER A 89 11.05 7.62 10.19
C SER A 89 10.49 7.87 8.79
N ALA A 90 10.81 7.02 7.83
CA ALA A 90 10.32 7.12 6.45
C ALA A 90 8.98 6.39 6.24
N VAL A 91 8.54 5.59 7.22
CA VAL A 91 7.25 4.86 7.13
C VAL A 91 6.06 5.81 7.03
N ASP A 92 6.12 6.96 7.71
CA ASP A 92 5.06 7.98 7.71
C ASP A 92 5.23 9.02 6.59
N ALA A 93 6.27 8.87 5.74
CA ALA A 93 6.61 9.85 4.70
C ALA A 93 5.93 9.60 3.35
N GLY A 94 4.89 8.76 3.30
CA GLY A 94 4.20 8.42 2.05
C GLY A 94 2.78 7.93 2.24
N GLU A 95 2.14 7.64 1.12
CA GLU A 95 0.81 7.05 1.06
C GLU A 95 0.91 5.53 1.04
N LEU A 96 0.21 4.86 1.95
CA LEU A 96 0.20 3.41 2.06
C LEU A 96 -1.07 2.81 1.47
N THR A 97 -0.95 2.12 0.34
CA THR A 97 -2.00 1.26 -0.21
C THR A 97 -1.87 -0.14 0.38
N VAL A 98 -2.95 -0.66 0.94
CA VAL A 98 -3.02 -2.00 1.55
C VAL A 98 -4.01 -2.85 0.77
N ALA A 99 -3.70 -4.12 0.56
CA ALA A 99 -4.64 -5.10 -0.01
C ALA A 99 -5.61 -5.59 1.09
N PRO A 100 -6.87 -5.10 1.14
CA PRO A 100 -7.85 -5.60 2.08
C PRO A 100 -8.41 -6.95 1.60
N ASP A 101 -8.94 -7.76 2.53
CA ASP A 101 -9.53 -9.08 2.22
C ASP A 101 -10.59 -9.04 1.09
N ARG A 102 -11.28 -7.89 0.94
CA ARG A 102 -12.34 -7.71 -0.08
C ARG A 102 -11.80 -7.31 -1.45
N ASN A 103 -10.57 -6.79 -1.53
CA ASN A 103 -9.87 -6.44 -2.77
C ASN A 103 -8.39 -6.81 -2.66
N PRO A 104 -8.03 -8.10 -2.79
CA PRO A 104 -6.65 -8.56 -2.67
C PRO A 104 -5.75 -8.04 -3.79
N LEU A 105 -6.31 -7.51 -4.88
CA LEU A 105 -5.56 -6.97 -6.02
C LEU A 105 -5.27 -5.47 -5.90
N ALA A 106 -5.73 -4.77 -4.87
CA ALA A 106 -5.56 -3.33 -4.75
C ALA A 106 -4.11 -2.86 -4.88
N VAL A 107 -3.15 -3.63 -4.34
CA VAL A 107 -1.71 -3.30 -4.46
C VAL A 107 -1.20 -3.58 -5.87
N VAL A 108 -1.64 -4.67 -6.51
CA VAL A 108 -1.31 -4.98 -7.92
C VAL A 108 -1.85 -3.90 -8.85
N ASP A 109 -3.11 -3.49 -8.64
CA ASP A 109 -3.74 -2.43 -9.43
C ASP A 109 -2.94 -1.13 -9.29
N ARG A 110 -2.58 -0.72 -8.06
CA ARG A 110 -1.80 0.50 -7.82
C ARG A 110 -0.40 0.44 -8.43
N LEU A 111 0.32 -0.66 -8.27
CA LEU A 111 1.64 -0.84 -8.89
C LEU A 111 1.56 -0.80 -10.43
N THR A 112 0.51 -1.36 -11.01
CA THR A 112 0.26 -1.32 -12.46
C THR A 112 -0.03 0.11 -12.94
N GLU A 113 -0.78 0.89 -12.16
CA GLU A 113 -1.02 2.32 -12.44
C GLU A 113 0.27 3.12 -12.38
N LEU A 114 1.06 2.95 -11.30
CA LEU A 114 2.36 3.60 -11.12
C LEU A 114 3.33 3.29 -12.27
N LEU A 115 3.36 2.05 -12.72
CA LEU A 115 4.17 1.67 -13.88
C LEU A 115 3.75 2.44 -15.14
N ARG A 116 2.45 2.61 -15.39
CA ARG A 116 1.93 3.39 -16.52
C ARG A 116 2.17 4.90 -16.38
N GLU A 117 2.15 5.42 -15.15
CA GLU A 117 2.47 6.83 -14.86
C GLU A 117 3.93 7.14 -15.24
N GLY A 118 4.86 6.18 -15.15
CA GLY A 118 6.25 6.28 -15.60
C GLY A 118 6.46 6.27 -17.12
N SER A 119 5.40 6.39 -17.92
CA SER A 119 5.49 6.41 -19.38
C SER A 119 6.36 7.57 -19.90
N GLY A 120 7.42 7.23 -20.64
CA GLY A 120 8.38 8.21 -21.18
C GLY A 120 9.52 8.60 -20.22
N SER A 121 9.58 7.97 -19.04
CA SER A 121 10.62 8.16 -18.01
C SER A 121 11.57 6.97 -17.94
N GLU A 122 12.61 7.09 -17.11
CA GLU A 122 13.40 5.96 -16.64
C GLU A 122 12.65 5.27 -15.49
N ILE A 123 12.43 3.97 -15.62
CA ILE A 123 11.74 3.14 -14.63
C ILE A 123 12.73 2.11 -14.08
N ARG A 124 12.89 2.07 -12.77
CA ARG A 124 13.67 1.08 -12.07
C ARG A 124 12.79 0.26 -11.14
N ALA A 125 12.91 -1.06 -11.18
CA ALA A 125 12.09 -1.94 -10.34
C ALA A 125 12.86 -3.16 -9.84
N VAL A 126 12.51 -3.60 -8.63
CA VAL A 126 12.90 -4.88 -8.05
C VAL A 126 11.63 -5.63 -7.72
N SER A 127 11.45 -6.84 -8.24
CA SER A 127 10.20 -7.58 -8.05
C SER A 127 10.42 -9.06 -7.78
N PRO A 128 9.82 -9.61 -6.70
CA PRO A 128 9.80 -11.05 -6.44
C PRO A 128 8.74 -11.79 -7.26
N ILE A 129 7.99 -11.10 -8.12
CA ILE A 129 6.94 -11.69 -8.95
C ILE A 129 6.93 -11.10 -10.35
N VAL A 130 6.53 -11.91 -11.31
CA VAL A 130 6.15 -11.47 -12.67
C VAL A 130 4.73 -11.96 -12.94
N ILE A 131 3.84 -11.05 -13.33
CA ILE A 131 2.45 -11.34 -13.66
C ILE A 131 2.06 -10.66 -14.97
N GLN A 132 1.02 -11.18 -15.64
CA GLN A 132 0.60 -10.68 -16.95
C GLN A 132 0.30 -9.17 -16.94
N GLN A 133 -0.33 -8.64 -15.87
CA GLN A 133 -0.66 -7.21 -15.78
C GLN A 133 0.61 -6.32 -15.78
N PHE A 134 1.69 -6.77 -15.11
CA PHE A 134 2.96 -6.04 -15.11
C PHE A 134 3.65 -6.11 -16.47
N ASN A 135 3.61 -7.29 -17.13
CA ASN A 135 4.16 -7.46 -18.47
C ASN A 135 3.44 -6.58 -19.50
N ASP A 136 2.10 -6.52 -19.44
CA ASP A 136 1.30 -5.68 -20.34
C ASP A 136 1.59 -4.19 -20.12
N ALA A 137 1.67 -3.74 -18.86
CA ALA A 137 2.00 -2.36 -18.54
C ALA A 137 3.45 -2.00 -18.92
N ALA A 138 4.40 -2.90 -18.69
CA ALA A 138 5.80 -2.72 -19.12
C ALA A 138 5.91 -2.59 -20.65
N ALA A 139 5.16 -3.41 -21.40
CA ALA A 139 5.09 -3.30 -22.86
C ALA A 139 4.54 -1.94 -23.31
N GLU A 140 3.45 -1.46 -22.68
CA GLU A 140 2.84 -0.16 -22.97
C GLU A 140 3.83 1.01 -22.76
N VAL A 141 4.57 1.02 -21.63
CA VAL A 141 5.51 2.10 -21.33
C VAL A 141 6.77 2.07 -22.19
N LEU A 142 7.27 0.86 -22.54
CA LEU A 142 8.36 0.70 -23.51
C LEU A 142 7.94 1.22 -24.90
N ASP A 143 6.71 0.94 -25.36
CA ASP A 143 6.16 1.46 -26.61
C ASP A 143 6.03 2.98 -26.58
N ALA A 144 5.79 3.56 -25.42
CA ALA A 144 5.74 5.00 -25.20
C ALA A 144 7.14 5.65 -25.07
N GLY A 145 8.22 4.87 -25.10
CA GLY A 145 9.60 5.35 -25.10
C GLY A 145 10.28 5.39 -23.75
N ALA A 146 9.70 4.76 -22.72
CA ALA A 146 10.37 4.60 -21.41
C ALA A 146 11.58 3.67 -21.52
N GLU A 147 12.55 3.88 -20.61
CA GLU A 147 13.62 2.93 -20.33
C GLU A 147 13.28 2.17 -19.05
N VAL A 148 13.38 0.84 -19.08
CA VAL A 148 13.00 -0.02 -17.95
C VAL A 148 14.19 -0.85 -17.52
N GLU A 149 14.59 -0.71 -16.25
CA GLU A 149 15.59 -1.52 -15.60
C GLU A 149 14.94 -2.32 -14.46
N LEU A 150 14.96 -3.67 -14.57
CA LEU A 150 14.25 -4.58 -13.70
C LEU A 150 15.20 -5.61 -13.10
N VAL A 151 15.10 -5.81 -11.77
CA VAL A 151 15.76 -6.93 -11.08
C VAL A 151 14.70 -7.94 -10.65
N ILE A 152 14.88 -9.19 -11.02
CA ILE A 152 14.05 -10.33 -10.60
C ILE A 152 14.92 -11.46 -10.07
N ASP A 153 14.38 -12.37 -9.27
CA ASP A 153 15.15 -13.52 -8.83
C ASP A 153 15.14 -14.68 -9.84
N ARG A 154 16.04 -15.63 -9.63
CA ARG A 154 16.21 -16.77 -10.56
C ARG A 154 14.96 -17.62 -10.70
N GLN A 155 14.20 -17.83 -9.63
CA GLN A 155 12.98 -18.64 -9.68
C GLN A 155 11.92 -17.96 -10.57
N VAL A 156 11.80 -16.64 -10.48
CA VAL A 156 10.90 -15.85 -11.33
C VAL A 156 11.31 -15.96 -12.80
N VAL A 157 12.61 -15.98 -13.11
CA VAL A 157 13.09 -16.19 -14.49
C VAL A 157 12.66 -17.55 -15.02
N GLU A 158 12.88 -18.62 -14.26
CA GLU A 158 12.55 -19.99 -14.68
C GLU A 158 11.05 -20.16 -14.95
N GLU A 159 10.20 -19.58 -14.09
CA GLU A 159 8.74 -19.55 -14.26
C GLU A 159 8.35 -18.69 -15.48
N SER A 160 8.97 -17.51 -15.64
CA SER A 160 8.64 -16.54 -16.70
C SER A 160 8.99 -17.05 -18.09
N ILE A 161 10.10 -17.75 -18.28
CA ILE A 161 10.49 -18.35 -19.58
C ILE A 161 9.40 -19.33 -20.04
N THR A 162 8.78 -20.06 -19.11
CA THR A 162 7.77 -21.06 -19.42
C THR A 162 6.40 -20.43 -19.69
N GLU A 163 6.01 -19.41 -18.91
CA GLU A 163 4.65 -18.85 -18.93
C GLU A 163 4.54 -17.58 -19.80
N PHE A 164 5.61 -16.78 -19.89
CA PHE A 164 5.61 -15.45 -20.50
C PHE A 164 6.65 -15.30 -21.63
N GLY A 165 6.86 -16.34 -22.46
CA GLY A 165 7.84 -16.35 -23.54
C GLY A 165 7.93 -15.06 -24.36
N PRO A 166 6.81 -14.49 -24.88
CA PRO A 166 6.86 -13.24 -25.64
C PRO A 166 7.36 -12.03 -24.87
N ALA A 167 7.05 -11.93 -23.56
CA ALA A 167 7.54 -10.83 -22.71
C ALA A 167 9.04 -11.03 -22.41
N THR A 168 9.48 -12.25 -22.18
CA THR A 168 10.89 -12.59 -21.99
C THR A 168 11.70 -12.32 -23.28
N ASP A 169 11.18 -12.70 -24.44
CA ASP A 169 11.78 -12.40 -25.73
C ASP A 169 11.94 -10.89 -25.96
N ARG A 170 10.94 -10.11 -25.59
CA ARG A 170 11.01 -8.65 -25.67
C ARG A 170 12.07 -8.08 -24.72
N ALA A 171 12.10 -8.53 -23.48
CA ALA A 171 13.09 -8.11 -22.48
C ALA A 171 14.54 -8.42 -22.91
N LEU A 172 14.74 -9.45 -23.72
CA LEU A 172 16.06 -9.82 -24.27
C LEU A 172 16.47 -9.02 -25.50
N HIS A 173 15.51 -8.42 -26.23
CA HIS A 173 15.77 -7.80 -27.54
C HIS A 173 15.45 -6.30 -27.63
N ASP A 174 14.73 -5.71 -26.68
CA ASP A 174 14.46 -4.26 -26.63
C ASP A 174 15.63 -3.57 -25.91
N GLU A 175 16.38 -2.72 -26.64
CA GLU A 175 17.53 -1.99 -26.07
C GLU A 175 17.18 -1.06 -24.90
N ARG A 176 15.88 -0.76 -24.70
CA ARG A 176 15.36 0.06 -23.60
C ARG A 176 14.95 -0.77 -22.40
N ALA A 177 14.98 -2.10 -22.49
CA ALA A 177 14.70 -3.00 -21.39
C ALA A 177 15.98 -3.68 -20.92
N THR A 178 16.35 -3.44 -19.66
CA THR A 178 17.48 -4.15 -19.02
C THR A 178 16.92 -5.00 -17.88
N VAL A 179 17.17 -6.32 -17.94
CA VAL A 179 16.74 -7.24 -16.89
C VAL A 179 17.93 -7.89 -16.24
N HIS A 180 18.00 -7.79 -14.94
CA HIS A 180 18.99 -8.39 -14.06
C HIS A 180 18.37 -9.56 -13.29
N VAL A 181 19.17 -10.56 -12.99
CA VAL A 181 18.78 -11.75 -12.24
C VAL A 181 19.55 -11.79 -10.93
N SER A 182 18.85 -11.59 -9.82
CA SER A 182 19.43 -11.72 -8.49
C SER A 182 19.79 -13.17 -8.18
N PRO A 183 20.97 -13.45 -7.60
CA PRO A 183 21.33 -14.79 -7.15
C PRO A 183 20.54 -15.24 -5.93
N GLU A 184 20.05 -14.29 -5.12
CA GLU A 184 19.30 -14.51 -3.88
C GLU A 184 17.82 -14.20 -4.07
N PRO A 185 16.93 -14.85 -3.29
CA PRO A 185 15.50 -14.56 -3.33
C PRO A 185 15.20 -13.09 -2.98
N ILE A 186 14.30 -12.49 -3.74
CA ILE A 186 13.80 -11.14 -3.47
C ILE A 186 12.59 -11.23 -2.55
N GLU A 187 12.63 -10.56 -1.40
CA GLU A 187 11.58 -10.64 -0.38
C GLU A 187 10.72 -9.38 -0.25
N TYR A 188 11.11 -8.28 -0.92
CA TYR A 188 10.34 -7.02 -1.01
C TYR A 188 10.52 -6.40 -2.39
N GLY A 189 9.58 -5.56 -2.80
CA GLY A 189 9.65 -4.89 -4.09
C GLY A 189 10.08 -3.43 -3.95
N LEU A 190 10.77 -2.94 -4.99
CA LEU A 190 11.10 -1.54 -5.17
C LEU A 190 10.56 -1.07 -6.51
N PHE A 191 10.17 0.19 -6.57
CA PHE A 191 9.78 0.83 -7.80
C PHE A 191 10.16 2.32 -7.77
N ARG A 192 10.68 2.83 -8.86
CA ARG A 192 11.18 4.18 -8.99
C ARG A 192 10.88 4.73 -10.37
N HIS A 193 10.25 5.89 -10.45
CA HIS A 193 10.17 6.73 -11.66
C HIS A 193 10.09 8.20 -11.27
N ASP A 194 10.71 9.07 -12.03
CA ASP A 194 10.78 10.52 -11.76
C ASP A 194 11.07 10.83 -10.27
N ASP A 195 10.18 11.54 -9.60
CA ASP A 195 10.28 11.88 -8.17
C ASP A 195 9.51 10.91 -7.26
N THR A 196 9.03 9.77 -7.78
CA THR A 196 8.23 8.81 -7.03
C THR A 196 9.02 7.54 -6.73
N ALA A 197 9.07 7.16 -5.48
CA ALA A 197 9.66 5.92 -5.00
C ALA A 197 8.62 5.07 -4.26
N CYS A 198 8.64 3.77 -4.49
CA CYS A 198 7.73 2.85 -3.83
C CYS A 198 8.48 1.67 -3.21
N VAL A 199 7.97 1.23 -2.06
CA VAL A 199 8.44 0.03 -1.37
C VAL A 199 7.25 -0.89 -1.13
N THR A 200 7.35 -2.14 -1.61
CA THR A 200 6.25 -3.12 -1.54
C THR A 200 6.62 -4.26 -0.60
N ALA A 201 5.77 -4.51 0.39
CA ALA A 201 5.88 -5.67 1.26
C ALA A 201 5.01 -6.82 0.75
N TYR A 202 5.56 -8.04 0.84
CA TYR A 202 4.93 -9.27 0.39
C TYR A 202 4.67 -10.23 1.55
N ASP A 203 3.71 -11.12 1.39
CA ASP A 203 3.55 -12.25 2.29
C ASP A 203 4.52 -13.41 1.93
N ARG A 204 4.50 -14.47 2.73
CA ARG A 204 5.36 -15.67 2.52
C ARG A 204 5.08 -16.44 1.22
N ARG A 205 4.06 -16.07 0.48
CA ARG A 205 3.69 -16.66 -0.82
C ARG A 205 3.91 -15.69 -1.97
N ASN A 206 4.67 -14.62 -1.72
CA ASN A 206 4.91 -13.53 -2.66
C ASN A 206 3.64 -12.82 -3.16
N ASN A 207 2.56 -12.79 -2.33
CA ASN A 207 1.44 -11.89 -2.65
C ASN A 207 1.74 -10.48 -2.11
N PRO A 208 1.59 -9.43 -2.93
CA PRO A 208 1.79 -8.06 -2.48
C PRO A 208 0.72 -7.68 -1.45
N ARG A 209 1.16 -7.27 -0.26
CA ARG A 209 0.33 -6.94 0.89
C ARG A 209 0.03 -5.45 0.99
N CYS A 210 1.05 -4.67 0.81
CA CYS A 210 0.97 -3.23 0.85
C CYS A 210 2.12 -2.61 0.06
N VAL A 211 1.89 -1.41 -0.45
CA VAL A 211 2.90 -0.57 -1.09
C VAL A 211 2.87 0.82 -0.45
N LEU A 212 4.04 1.28 -0.02
CA LEU A 212 4.28 2.66 0.37
C LEU A 212 4.76 3.42 -0.87
N GLU A 213 4.07 4.48 -1.21
CA GLU A 213 4.41 5.42 -2.29
C GLU A 213 4.83 6.75 -1.67
N SER A 214 5.95 7.30 -2.08
CA SER A 214 6.50 8.52 -1.50
C SER A 214 7.28 9.36 -2.49
N THR A 215 7.23 10.67 -2.28
CA THR A 215 8.11 11.67 -2.91
C THR A 215 9.11 12.25 -1.92
N ASP A 216 9.21 11.68 -0.71
CA ASP A 216 10.17 12.10 0.29
C ASP A 216 11.59 11.69 -0.11
N GLN A 217 12.52 12.63 0.03
CA GLN A 217 13.90 12.44 -0.41
C GLN A 217 14.60 11.26 0.31
N ALA A 218 14.31 11.02 1.58
CA ALA A 218 14.91 9.91 2.32
C ALA A 218 14.41 8.55 1.85
N VAL A 219 13.14 8.45 1.39
CA VAL A 219 12.61 7.23 0.78
C VAL A 219 13.22 7.00 -0.60
N ILE A 220 13.32 8.07 -1.40
CA ILE A 220 13.93 8.04 -2.73
C ILE A 220 15.38 7.55 -2.64
N GLU A 221 16.20 8.19 -1.79
CA GLU A 221 17.61 7.82 -1.59
C GLU A 221 17.74 6.37 -1.12
N TRP A 222 16.89 5.93 -0.19
CA TRP A 222 16.91 4.55 0.28
C TRP A 222 16.56 3.55 -0.85
N VAL A 223 15.55 3.86 -1.67
CA VAL A 223 15.15 3.00 -2.80
C VAL A 223 16.25 2.94 -3.85
N ASP A 224 16.87 4.08 -4.19
CA ASP A 224 17.95 4.15 -5.15
C ASP A 224 19.19 3.36 -4.65
N ASP A 225 19.63 3.55 -3.40
CA ASP A 225 20.73 2.81 -2.80
C ASP A 225 20.48 1.30 -2.76
N ARG A 226 19.27 0.88 -2.45
CA ARG A 226 18.90 -0.55 -2.45
C ARG A 226 18.81 -1.13 -3.85
N PHE A 227 18.29 -0.38 -4.81
CA PHE A 227 18.25 -0.81 -6.21
C PHE A 227 19.67 -1.05 -6.74
N GLU A 228 20.59 -0.11 -6.55
CA GLU A 228 22.00 -0.24 -6.94
C GLU A 228 22.64 -1.48 -6.28
N SER A 229 22.35 -1.75 -5.00
CA SER A 229 22.86 -2.94 -4.31
C SER A 229 22.37 -4.24 -4.97
N PHE A 230 21.11 -4.29 -5.41
CA PHE A 230 20.58 -5.45 -6.14
C PHE A 230 21.24 -5.63 -7.51
N VAL A 231 21.46 -4.53 -8.23
CA VAL A 231 22.12 -4.56 -9.55
C VAL A 231 23.58 -5.02 -9.43
N ASP A 232 24.32 -4.54 -8.44
CA ASP A 232 25.75 -4.90 -8.20
C ASP A 232 25.93 -6.41 -7.96
N GLU A 233 24.96 -7.07 -7.34
CA GLU A 233 24.99 -8.50 -7.03
C GLU A 233 24.40 -9.37 -8.16
N ALA A 234 23.65 -8.77 -9.08
CA ALA A 234 22.88 -9.47 -10.10
C ALA A 234 23.69 -9.80 -11.37
N GLN A 235 23.16 -10.70 -12.17
CA GLN A 235 23.66 -11.06 -13.50
C GLN A 235 22.66 -10.58 -14.56
N CYS A 236 23.15 -10.18 -15.72
CA CYS A 236 22.26 -9.85 -16.84
C CYS A 236 21.47 -11.09 -17.28
N LEU A 237 20.19 -10.92 -17.60
CA LEU A 237 19.29 -11.99 -18.03
C LEU A 237 19.86 -12.76 -19.24
N SER A 238 20.45 -12.07 -20.22
CA SER A 238 21.07 -12.71 -21.39
C SER A 238 22.13 -13.72 -21.01
N ALA A 239 22.99 -13.40 -20.04
CA ALA A 239 24.03 -14.31 -19.58
C ALA A 239 23.46 -15.54 -18.83
N VAL A 240 22.31 -15.40 -18.17
CA VAL A 240 21.63 -16.49 -17.45
C VAL A 240 20.96 -17.44 -18.44
N VAL A 241 20.29 -16.91 -19.47
CA VAL A 241 19.60 -17.72 -20.51
C VAL A 241 20.57 -18.49 -21.41
N GLU A 242 21.73 -17.91 -21.73
CA GLU A 242 22.77 -18.60 -22.53
C GLU A 242 23.41 -19.79 -21.79
N ASN A 243 23.34 -19.83 -20.46
CA ASN A 243 23.93 -20.87 -19.63
C ASN A 243 22.92 -21.91 -19.10
N ALA A 244 21.64 -21.80 -19.44
CA ALA A 244 20.55 -22.69 -19.02
C ALA A 244 20.25 -23.73 -20.12
#